data_4d08b2d57df833187823564f0d69aa24
#
_entry.id   4d08b2d57df833187823564f0d69aa24
#
_cell.length_a   1.000
_cell.length_b   1.000
_cell.length_c   1.000
_cell.angle_alpha   90.00
_cell.angle_beta   90.00
_cell.angle_gamma   90.00
#
_symmetry.space_group_name_H-M   'P 1'
#
loop_
_entity.id
_entity.type
_entity.pdbx_description
1 polymer ?
#
loop_
_entity_poly.entity_id
_entity_poly.type
_entity_poly.pdbx_seq_one_letter_code
_entity_poly.pdbx_strand_id
1 'polypeptide(L)'
;MTDLKVTEEVGDAAELDLARYIRPGALVAWGQGCAEPLTLTEALAGQRQRLGGVRCFSGISTTAAVRPEHCDHLSFSSYTAAGANRALSEAGLLGIVPCHYSQLPAILGRGPLRADVLLLALPQAGPDGTFGLGLAADYLAPLIGRARTVIA
;
A
#
# COMPACT_ATOMS: atom_id res chain seq x y z
N MET A 1 -8.30 19.60 3.85
CA MET A 1 -8.53 19.00 2.52
C MET A 1 -7.18 19.02 1.82
N THR A 2 -6.64 17.86 1.46
CA THR A 2 -5.33 17.79 0.80
C THR A 2 -5.56 17.89 -0.70
N ASP A 3 -5.05 18.96 -1.29
CA ASP A 3 -5.17 19.21 -2.73
C ASP A 3 -4.12 18.37 -3.45
N LEU A 4 -4.46 17.13 -3.79
CA LEU A 4 -3.64 16.26 -4.62
C LEU A 4 -3.93 16.55 -6.09
N LYS A 5 -2.90 16.94 -6.83
CA LYS A 5 -3.02 17.03 -8.28
C LYS A 5 -2.76 15.67 -8.91
N VAL A 6 -3.69 15.21 -9.73
CA VAL A 6 -3.44 14.09 -10.65
C VAL A 6 -2.37 14.55 -11.64
N THR A 7 -1.25 13.83 -11.67
CA THR A 7 -0.11 14.14 -12.54
C THR A 7 -0.06 13.25 -13.78
N GLU A 8 -0.64 12.06 -13.69
CA GLU A 8 -0.70 11.09 -14.79
C GLU A 8 -1.90 10.16 -14.57
N GLU A 9 -2.60 9.84 -15.64
CA GLU A 9 -3.66 8.83 -15.68
C GLU A 9 -3.20 7.67 -16.56
N VAL A 10 -3.44 6.45 -16.09
CA VAL A 10 -3.16 5.21 -16.82
C VAL A 10 -4.50 4.53 -17.08
N GLY A 11 -4.80 4.27 -18.33
CA GLY A 11 -6.12 3.76 -18.76
C GLY A 11 -6.37 2.31 -18.35
N ASP A 12 -5.30 1.49 -18.28
CA ASP A 12 -5.37 0.09 -17.87
C ASP A 12 -4.24 -0.22 -16.87
N ALA A 13 -4.59 -0.93 -15.81
CA ALA A 13 -3.60 -1.38 -14.82
C ALA A 13 -2.50 -2.26 -15.43
N ALA A 14 -2.74 -2.94 -16.54
CA ALA A 14 -1.75 -3.70 -17.28
C ALA A 14 -0.65 -2.81 -17.91
N GLU A 15 -0.95 -1.55 -18.17
CA GLU A 15 0.01 -0.56 -18.70
C GLU A 15 0.82 0.13 -17.61
N LEU A 16 0.42 -0.05 -16.33
CA LEU A 16 1.07 0.60 -15.19
C LEU A 16 2.46 -0.01 -14.94
N ASP A 17 3.51 0.75 -15.22
CA ASP A 17 4.89 0.41 -14.87
C ASP A 17 5.24 1.00 -13.48
N LEU A 18 5.14 0.18 -12.44
CA LEU A 18 5.40 0.59 -11.07
C LEU A 18 6.86 1.03 -10.82
N ALA A 19 7.82 0.56 -11.64
CA ALA A 19 9.21 0.96 -11.51
C ALA A 19 9.45 2.47 -11.80
N ARG A 20 8.52 3.13 -12.48
CA ARG A 20 8.56 4.59 -12.67
C ARG A 20 8.27 5.37 -11.38
N TYR A 21 7.53 4.78 -10.45
CA TYR A 21 6.99 5.46 -9.26
C TYR A 21 7.59 4.94 -7.95
N ILE A 22 7.98 3.66 -7.91
CA ILE A 22 8.51 2.98 -6.73
C ILE A 22 10.02 2.80 -6.90
N ARG A 23 10.79 3.44 -6.02
CA ARG A 23 12.25 3.30 -6.01
C ARG A 23 12.67 2.04 -5.24
N PRO A 24 13.82 1.44 -5.55
CA PRO A 24 14.40 0.37 -4.75
C PRO A 24 14.47 0.75 -3.26
N GLY A 25 14.09 -0.18 -2.40
CA GLY A 25 14.07 0.00 -0.95
C GLY A 25 12.95 0.89 -0.40
N ALA A 26 12.07 1.47 -1.26
CA ALA A 26 10.94 2.27 -0.82
C ALA A 26 9.99 1.46 0.08
N LEU A 27 9.32 2.15 1.01
CA LEU A 27 8.20 1.57 1.74
C LEU A 27 6.88 1.94 1.04
N VAL A 28 6.19 0.91 0.58
CA VAL A 28 4.86 0.98 -0.03
C VAL A 28 3.83 0.56 1.01
N ALA A 29 2.84 1.41 1.27
CA ALA A 29 1.77 1.11 2.20
C ALA A 29 0.41 1.15 1.52
N TRP A 30 -0.50 0.28 1.93
CA TRP A 30 -1.88 0.25 1.45
C TRP A 30 -2.89 -0.04 2.55
N GLY A 31 -4.17 0.22 2.25
CA GLY A 31 -5.28 0.05 3.17
C GLY A 31 -5.59 -1.41 3.46
N GLN A 32 -6.39 -1.64 4.49
CA GLN A 32 -6.79 -2.96 4.95
C GLN A 32 -8.25 -3.27 4.62
N GLY A 33 -8.61 -4.55 4.62
CA GLY A 33 -9.98 -4.99 4.45
C GLY A 33 -10.60 -4.44 3.17
N CYS A 34 -11.70 -3.70 3.29
CA CYS A 34 -12.40 -3.10 2.14
C CYS A 34 -11.66 -1.91 1.47
N ALA A 35 -10.58 -1.42 2.07
CA ALA A 35 -9.71 -0.41 1.47
C ALA A 35 -8.46 -1.00 0.77
N GLU A 36 -8.36 -2.32 0.69
CA GLU A 36 -7.24 -3.00 0.02
C GLU A 36 -7.34 -2.81 -1.51
N PRO A 37 -6.34 -2.19 -2.18
CA PRO A 37 -6.37 -1.91 -3.61
C PRO A 37 -5.90 -3.14 -4.40
N LEU A 38 -6.78 -4.14 -4.58
CA LEU A 38 -6.45 -5.46 -5.12
C LEU A 38 -5.66 -5.38 -6.43
N THR A 39 -6.13 -4.61 -7.41
CA THR A 39 -5.46 -4.47 -8.70
C THR A 39 -4.02 -3.96 -8.57
N LEU A 40 -3.78 -2.99 -7.68
CA LEU A 40 -2.45 -2.43 -7.47
C LEU A 40 -1.53 -3.37 -6.68
N THR A 41 -2.08 -4.12 -5.72
CA THR A 41 -1.30 -5.12 -4.96
C THR A 41 -0.94 -6.32 -5.82
N GLU A 42 -1.80 -6.75 -6.74
CA GLU A 42 -1.49 -7.76 -7.75
C GLU A 42 -0.42 -7.27 -8.75
N ALA A 43 -0.53 -6.02 -9.22
CA ALA A 43 0.48 -5.41 -10.08
C ALA A 43 1.85 -5.31 -9.36
N LEU A 44 1.86 -4.95 -8.07
CA LEU A 44 3.06 -4.90 -7.24
C LEU A 44 3.71 -6.28 -7.14
N ALA A 45 2.93 -7.31 -6.83
CA ALA A 45 3.39 -8.68 -6.74
C ALA A 45 3.93 -9.19 -8.08
N GLY A 46 3.23 -8.91 -9.18
CA GLY A 46 3.63 -9.31 -10.53
C GLY A 46 4.91 -8.64 -11.03
N GLN A 47 5.14 -7.39 -10.65
CA GLN A 47 6.30 -6.61 -11.09
C GLN A 47 7.48 -6.64 -10.10
N ARG A 48 7.38 -7.34 -8.99
CA ARG A 48 8.30 -7.28 -7.85
C ARG A 48 9.79 -7.47 -8.20
N GLN A 49 10.09 -8.32 -9.20
CA GLN A 49 11.46 -8.58 -9.61
C GLN A 49 12.16 -7.35 -10.21
N ARG A 50 11.38 -6.44 -10.80
CA ARG A 50 11.88 -5.21 -11.42
C ARG A 50 12.03 -4.05 -10.44
N LEU A 51 11.46 -4.17 -9.23
CA LEU A 51 11.37 -3.04 -8.27
C LEU A 51 12.61 -2.92 -7.37
N GLY A 52 13.53 -3.90 -7.38
CA GLY A 52 14.81 -3.78 -6.66
C GLY A 52 14.70 -3.86 -5.14
N GLY A 53 13.82 -4.70 -4.62
CA GLY A 53 13.61 -4.91 -3.20
C GLY A 53 12.76 -3.80 -2.57
N VAL A 54 11.47 -4.06 -2.38
CA VAL A 54 10.48 -3.13 -1.83
C VAL A 54 10.03 -3.60 -0.46
N ARG A 55 9.91 -2.67 0.46
CA ARG A 55 9.29 -2.89 1.77
C ARG A 55 7.80 -2.61 1.68
N CYS A 56 6.99 -3.46 2.23
CA CYS A 56 5.53 -3.37 2.19
C CYS A 56 4.96 -3.26 3.60
N PHE A 57 3.98 -2.41 3.78
CA PHE A 57 3.17 -2.34 4.99
C PHE A 57 1.68 -2.41 4.65
N SER A 58 0.98 -3.34 5.27
CA SER A 58 -0.48 -3.43 5.22
C SER A 58 -1.06 -3.78 6.58
N GLY A 59 -2.32 -3.44 6.78
CA GLY A 59 -3.10 -3.93 7.91
C GLY A 59 -3.62 -5.35 7.67
N ILE A 60 -4.85 -5.63 8.08
CA ILE A 60 -5.49 -6.92 7.86
C ILE A 60 -5.76 -7.10 6.36
N SER A 61 -5.05 -8.03 5.73
CA SER A 61 -5.31 -8.39 4.33
C SER A 61 -6.46 -9.39 4.24
N THR A 62 -7.37 -9.15 3.33
CA THR A 62 -8.53 -10.03 3.05
C THR A 62 -8.39 -10.75 1.71
N THR A 63 -7.35 -10.42 0.94
CA THR A 63 -7.10 -11.00 -0.37
C THR A 63 -5.86 -11.89 -0.35
N ALA A 64 -5.71 -12.73 -1.37
CA ALA A 64 -4.51 -13.55 -1.58
C ALA A 64 -3.52 -12.90 -2.57
N ALA A 65 -3.61 -11.58 -2.78
CA ALA A 65 -2.71 -10.87 -3.70
C ALA A 65 -1.24 -10.96 -3.26
N VAL A 66 -1.02 -10.99 -1.94
CA VAL A 66 0.31 -11.13 -1.35
C VAL A 66 0.47 -12.51 -0.71
N ARG A 67 1.56 -13.20 -1.04
CA ARG A 67 1.85 -14.57 -0.63
C ARG A 67 3.32 -14.75 -0.25
N PRO A 68 3.67 -15.82 0.51
CA PRO A 68 5.05 -16.10 0.91
C PRO A 68 6.07 -16.13 -0.26
N GLU A 69 5.68 -16.63 -1.43
CA GLU A 69 6.56 -16.66 -2.60
C GLU A 69 6.96 -15.28 -3.13
N HIS A 70 6.22 -14.22 -2.79
CA HIS A 70 6.56 -12.86 -3.19
C HIS A 70 7.68 -12.24 -2.33
N CYS A 71 8.06 -12.91 -1.22
CA CYS A 71 9.15 -12.46 -0.36
C CYS A 71 10.54 -12.66 -0.97
N ASP A 72 10.61 -13.20 -2.18
CA ASP A 72 11.83 -13.22 -2.98
C ASP A 72 12.36 -11.81 -3.29
N HIS A 73 11.46 -10.83 -3.46
CA HIS A 73 11.78 -9.43 -3.75
C HIS A 73 11.01 -8.40 -2.92
N LEU A 74 10.02 -8.82 -2.13
CA LEU A 74 9.25 -7.96 -1.26
C LEU A 74 9.45 -8.37 0.20
N SER A 75 9.51 -7.40 1.10
CA SER A 75 9.50 -7.67 2.55
C SER A 75 8.24 -7.08 3.17
N PHE A 76 7.58 -7.84 4.03
CA PHE A 76 6.27 -7.47 4.56
C PHE A 76 6.32 -7.15 6.04
N SER A 77 5.61 -6.10 6.42
CA SER A 77 5.34 -5.75 7.81
C SER A 77 3.87 -5.39 8.01
N SER A 78 3.37 -5.64 9.21
CA SER A 78 2.00 -5.33 9.61
C SER A 78 1.94 -5.14 11.14
N TYR A 79 0.89 -4.50 11.62
CA TYR A 79 0.62 -4.47 13.05
C TYR A 79 -0.08 -5.76 13.56
N THR A 80 -0.48 -6.64 12.64
CA THR A 80 -1.22 -7.87 12.95
C THR A 80 -0.95 -8.98 11.94
N ALA A 81 -1.03 -10.22 12.38
CA ALA A 81 -0.97 -11.42 11.55
C ALA A 81 -2.36 -11.94 11.14
N ALA A 82 -3.41 -11.10 11.26
CA ALA A 82 -4.78 -11.52 10.92
C ALA A 82 -5.04 -11.53 9.41
N GLY A 83 -6.09 -12.26 9.01
CA GLY A 83 -6.47 -12.40 7.61
C GLY A 83 -5.44 -13.19 6.81
N ALA A 84 -5.21 -12.81 5.56
CA ALA A 84 -4.25 -13.45 4.66
C ALA A 84 -2.78 -13.26 5.12
N ASN A 85 -2.50 -12.27 5.99
CA ASN A 85 -1.19 -12.10 6.61
C ASN A 85 -0.74 -13.31 7.46
N ARG A 86 -1.68 -14.19 7.84
CA ARG A 86 -1.37 -15.41 8.60
C ARG A 86 -0.37 -16.30 7.85
N ALA A 87 -0.53 -16.48 6.54
CA ALA A 87 0.37 -17.30 5.75
C ALA A 87 1.82 -16.76 5.76
N LEU A 88 2.00 -15.45 5.68
CA LEU A 88 3.31 -14.81 5.82
C LEU A 88 3.89 -14.99 7.24
N SER A 89 3.04 -14.88 8.26
CA SER A 89 3.46 -15.04 9.66
C SER A 89 3.89 -16.47 9.98
N GLU A 90 3.12 -17.45 9.54
CA GLU A 90 3.43 -18.87 9.70
C GLU A 90 4.72 -19.30 8.99
N ALA A 91 5.02 -18.64 7.84
CA ALA A 91 6.27 -18.81 7.11
C ALA A 91 7.46 -18.03 7.73
N GLY A 92 7.26 -17.25 8.79
CA GLY A 92 8.30 -16.42 9.39
C GLY A 92 8.73 -15.21 8.52
N LEU A 93 7.89 -14.79 7.59
CA LEU A 93 8.17 -13.76 6.58
C LEU A 93 7.44 -12.43 6.84
N LEU A 94 6.72 -12.31 7.96
CA LEU A 94 6.01 -11.09 8.36
C LEU A 94 6.69 -10.42 9.55
N GLY A 95 7.16 -9.21 9.36
CA GLY A 95 7.59 -8.34 10.46
C GLY A 95 6.37 -7.79 11.21
N ILE A 96 6.29 -7.98 12.52
CA ILE A 96 5.22 -7.41 13.34
C ILE A 96 5.67 -6.09 13.94
N VAL A 97 4.87 -5.04 13.75
CA VAL A 97 5.01 -3.71 14.34
C VAL A 97 4.01 -3.59 15.48
N PRO A 98 4.41 -3.86 16.73
CA PRO A 98 3.47 -3.82 17.86
C PRO A 98 3.10 -2.37 18.17
N CYS A 99 1.86 -2.00 17.88
CA CYS A 99 1.34 -0.66 18.15
C CYS A 99 -0.18 -0.67 18.25
N HIS A 100 -0.75 0.40 18.81
CA HIS A 100 -2.16 0.66 18.67
C HIS A 100 -2.48 1.15 17.25
N TYR A 101 -3.63 0.77 16.72
CA TYR A 101 -4.08 1.17 15.39
C TYR A 101 -4.03 2.70 15.19
N SER A 102 -4.43 3.48 16.18
CA SER A 102 -4.40 4.94 16.13
C SER A 102 -2.99 5.56 16.01
N GLN A 103 -1.94 4.78 16.27
CA GLN A 103 -0.56 5.23 16.13
C GLN A 103 -0.01 5.04 14.70
N LEU A 104 -0.67 4.22 13.87
CA LEU A 104 -0.22 3.93 12.51
C LEU A 104 0.04 5.16 11.66
N PRO A 105 -0.83 6.20 11.66
CA PRO A 105 -0.55 7.42 10.90
C PRO A 105 0.74 8.13 11.34
N ALA A 106 1.07 8.07 12.62
CA ALA A 106 2.30 8.67 13.11
C ALA A 106 3.53 7.83 12.75
N ILE A 107 3.44 6.50 12.87
CA ILE A 107 4.51 5.55 12.56
C ILE A 107 4.83 5.57 11.05
N LEU A 108 3.80 5.52 10.21
CA LEU A 108 3.95 5.51 8.75
C LEU A 108 4.16 6.89 8.15
N GLY A 109 3.92 7.95 8.92
CA GLY A 109 4.12 9.34 8.49
C GLY A 109 5.54 9.87 8.71
N ARG A 110 6.37 9.18 9.51
CA ARG A 110 7.72 9.63 9.88
C ARG A 110 8.57 8.48 10.41
N GLY A 111 9.86 8.70 10.50
CA GLY A 111 10.82 7.72 11.03
C GLY A 111 11.14 6.60 10.04
N PRO A 112 11.68 5.48 10.54
CA PRO A 112 12.21 4.40 9.69
C PRO A 112 11.12 3.62 8.93
N LEU A 113 9.85 3.71 9.36
CA LEU A 113 8.69 3.12 8.68
C LEU A 113 7.87 4.15 7.91
N ARG A 114 8.45 5.31 7.61
CA ARG A 114 7.76 6.30 6.79
C ARG A 114 7.40 5.71 5.42
N ALA A 115 6.11 5.78 5.07
CA ALA A 115 5.63 5.36 3.76
C ALA A 115 6.08 6.35 2.68
N ASP A 116 6.75 5.84 1.67
CA ASP A 116 7.17 6.60 0.49
C ASP A 116 6.05 6.64 -0.55
N VAL A 117 5.36 5.53 -0.71
CA VAL A 117 4.30 5.33 -1.70
C VAL A 117 3.07 4.79 -1.02
N LEU A 118 1.91 5.33 -1.37
CA LEU A 118 0.62 4.81 -0.97
C LEU A 118 -0.08 4.20 -2.18
N LEU A 119 -0.65 3.02 -2.00
CA LEU A 119 -1.59 2.43 -2.95
C LEU A 119 -3.00 2.56 -2.37
N LEU A 120 -3.91 3.15 -3.13
CA LEU A 120 -5.28 3.44 -2.70
C LEU A 120 -6.30 2.80 -3.65
N ALA A 121 -7.40 2.34 -3.09
CA ALA A 121 -8.61 2.05 -3.85
C ALA A 121 -9.56 3.23 -3.73
N LEU A 122 -9.75 3.97 -4.80
CA LEU A 122 -10.62 5.13 -4.85
C LEU A 122 -11.82 4.88 -5.78
N PRO A 123 -13.00 5.43 -5.46
CA PRO A 123 -14.10 5.48 -6.41
C PRO A 123 -13.76 6.46 -7.55
N GLN A 124 -14.58 6.47 -8.58
CA GLN A 124 -14.48 7.48 -9.63
C GLN A 124 -14.55 8.89 -9.05
N ALA A 125 -13.85 9.82 -9.69
CA ALA A 125 -13.90 11.23 -9.31
C ALA A 125 -15.35 11.77 -9.37
N GLY A 126 -15.68 12.61 -8.42
CA GLY A 126 -16.91 13.38 -8.44
C GLY A 126 -16.93 14.40 -9.61
N PRO A 127 -18.08 15.06 -9.85
CA PRO A 127 -18.23 16.05 -10.93
C PRO A 127 -17.28 17.26 -10.78
N ASP A 128 -16.81 17.51 -9.57
CA ASP A 128 -15.86 18.56 -9.22
C ASP A 128 -14.38 18.11 -9.29
N GLY A 129 -14.12 16.90 -9.78
CA GLY A 129 -12.79 16.32 -9.83
C GLY A 129 -12.24 15.83 -8.49
N THR A 130 -13.05 15.81 -7.43
CA THR A 130 -12.63 15.29 -6.12
C THR A 130 -12.79 13.79 -6.04
N PHE A 131 -11.90 13.13 -5.28
CA PHE A 131 -11.97 11.70 -4.99
C PHE A 131 -12.40 11.47 -3.55
N GLY A 132 -13.40 10.62 -3.36
CA GLY A 132 -13.72 10.06 -2.06
C GLY A 132 -12.73 8.95 -1.67
N LEU A 133 -12.70 8.59 -0.39
CA LEU A 133 -11.88 7.48 0.11
C LEU A 133 -12.62 6.12 0.09
N GLY A 134 -13.73 6.05 -0.65
CA GLY A 134 -14.52 4.82 -0.77
C GLY A 134 -15.16 4.40 0.55
N LEU A 135 -15.08 3.10 0.86
CA LEU A 135 -15.72 2.51 2.04
C LEU A 135 -14.96 2.75 3.34
N ALA A 136 -13.67 3.04 3.28
CA ALA A 136 -12.86 3.25 4.47
C ALA A 136 -11.73 4.27 4.22
N ALA A 137 -11.65 5.27 5.08
CA ALA A 137 -10.54 6.23 5.10
C ALA A 137 -9.26 5.59 5.65
N ASP A 138 -9.42 4.60 6.52
CA ASP A 138 -8.35 3.82 7.14
C ASP A 138 -7.25 4.70 7.77
N TYR A 139 -6.13 4.09 8.17
CA TYR A 139 -4.94 4.79 8.68
C TYR A 139 -4.19 5.57 7.59
N LEU A 140 -4.56 5.38 6.32
CA LEU A 140 -3.88 6.02 5.20
C LEU A 140 -4.30 7.48 4.96
N ALA A 141 -5.53 7.85 5.28
CA ALA A 141 -6.05 9.18 5.00
C ALA A 141 -5.13 10.33 5.47
N PRO A 142 -4.57 10.31 6.70
CA PRO A 142 -3.64 11.34 7.14
C PRO A 142 -2.26 11.30 6.46
N LEU A 143 -1.97 10.26 5.70
CA LEU A 143 -0.69 10.06 5.01
C LEU A 143 -0.70 10.56 3.57
N ILE A 144 -1.87 10.74 2.96
CA ILE A 144 -2.04 11.09 1.55
C ILE A 144 -1.23 12.36 1.20
N GLY A 145 -1.26 13.40 2.05
CA GLY A 145 -0.49 14.63 1.81
C GLY A 145 0.98 14.56 2.27
N ARG A 146 1.47 13.41 2.74
CA ARG A 146 2.83 13.22 3.28
C ARG A 146 3.66 12.23 2.51
N ALA A 147 3.03 11.31 1.81
CA ALA A 147 3.69 10.38 0.92
C ALA A 147 4.30 11.10 -0.28
N ARG A 148 5.40 10.58 -0.79
CA ARG A 148 6.04 11.11 -2.00
C ARG A 148 5.21 10.82 -3.24
N THR A 149 4.56 9.68 -3.28
CA THR A 149 3.75 9.22 -4.40
C THR A 149 2.47 8.57 -3.88
N VAL A 150 1.37 8.85 -4.53
CA VAL A 150 0.10 8.16 -4.33
C VAL A 150 -0.32 7.56 -5.67
N ILE A 151 -0.62 6.28 -5.67
CA ILE A 151 -1.14 5.53 -6.83
C ILE A 151 -2.53 5.03 -6.43
N ALA A 152 -3.53 5.32 -7.27
CA ALA A 152 -4.92 4.99 -6.99
C ALA A 152 -5.62 4.46 -8.22
#